data_f3d51782a2446333696a6baa21e0320a
#
_entry.id   f3d51782a2446333696a6baa21e0320a
#
_cell.length_a   1.000
_cell.length_b   1.000
_cell.length_c   1.000
_cell.angle_alpha   90.00
_cell.angle_beta   90.00
_cell.angle_gamma   90.00
#
_symmetry.space_group_name_H-M   'P 1'
#
loop_
_entity.id
_entity.type
_entity.pdbx_description
1 polymer ?
#
loop_
_entity_poly.entity_id
_entity_poly.type
_entity_poly.pdbx_seq_one_letter_code
_entity_poly.pdbx_strand_id
1 'polypeptide(L)'
;MSTSEIYQGLACHRLTLSGGDTVLVAMQGAHVLSWVSQGRERLYLSPNNRWDGHSAIRGGVPVCFPQFNQRGTLPKHGFARNTLWQAGEVVTTEGGLHIDVTLRADADTLAMWPQHFEAQLRVALTPGQLLLTLTVHNTEAQQDLLFTGALHTYLAVDDIDLTDLQGLGLRPEWDAVADVHGVADAALYFDGEFDRVYDAAPQPLTLQDGSSTLQIEQSPSWGQSVVWNPGAEKCATLPDMPADGFAHMLCVEAAQVFEPISIPAGGHWVGWQRLTVS
;
A
#
# COMPACT_ATOMS: atom_id res chain seq x y z
N MET A 1 -1.65 -8.49 22.00
CA MET A 1 -3.12 -8.79 22.10
C MET A 1 -3.77 -8.48 20.77
N SER A 2 -4.89 -9.16 20.45
CA SER A 2 -5.67 -8.83 19.27
C SER A 2 -7.13 -8.66 19.66
N THR A 3 -7.84 -7.77 18.98
CA THR A 3 -9.29 -7.54 19.17
C THR A 3 -9.96 -7.36 17.82
N SER A 4 -11.11 -8.00 17.63
CA SER A 4 -12.02 -7.63 16.55
C SER A 4 -12.84 -6.42 16.98
N GLU A 5 -12.96 -5.43 16.12
CA GLU A 5 -13.68 -4.19 16.40
C GLU A 5 -14.41 -3.68 15.16
N ILE A 6 -15.33 -2.76 15.37
CA ILE A 6 -15.96 -2.00 14.27
C ILE A 6 -15.36 -0.60 14.27
N TYR A 7 -14.71 -0.25 13.16
CA TYR A 7 -14.21 1.09 12.93
C TYR A 7 -14.94 1.74 11.76
N GLN A 8 -15.63 2.86 12.03
CA GLN A 8 -16.42 3.58 11.02
C GLN A 8 -17.43 2.67 10.26
N GLY A 9 -18.01 1.68 10.94
CA GLY A 9 -18.93 0.71 10.33
C GLY A 9 -18.27 -0.49 9.66
N LEU A 10 -16.94 -0.53 9.52
CA LEU A 10 -16.20 -1.64 8.92
C LEU A 10 -15.73 -2.63 9.98
N ALA A 11 -15.83 -3.92 9.68
CA ALA A 11 -15.19 -4.98 10.49
C ALA A 11 -13.67 -4.87 10.37
N CYS A 12 -12.99 -4.76 11.51
CA CYS A 12 -11.55 -4.60 11.60
C CYS A 12 -10.93 -5.55 12.63
N HIS A 13 -9.64 -5.80 12.48
CA HIS A 13 -8.80 -6.43 13.50
C HIS A 13 -7.70 -5.45 13.93
N ARG A 14 -7.58 -5.28 15.26
CA ARG A 14 -6.48 -4.51 15.85
C ARG A 14 -5.47 -5.47 16.48
N LEU A 15 -4.21 -5.35 16.06
CA LEU A 15 -3.08 -6.00 16.71
C LEU A 15 -2.41 -4.97 17.63
N THR A 16 -2.09 -5.37 18.87
CA THR A 16 -1.45 -4.49 19.86
C THR A 16 -0.31 -5.22 20.55
N LEU A 17 0.89 -4.67 20.49
CA LEU A 17 2.05 -5.16 21.23
C LEU A 17 2.04 -4.60 22.67
N SER A 18 2.70 -5.29 23.57
CA SER A 18 2.86 -4.84 24.96
C SER A 18 3.62 -3.50 25.08
N GLY A 19 4.46 -3.17 24.09
CA GLY A 19 5.20 -1.91 23.98
C GLY A 19 4.36 -0.72 23.48
N GLY A 20 3.07 -0.93 23.12
CA GLY A 20 2.17 0.13 22.69
C GLY A 20 2.03 0.27 21.16
N ASP A 21 2.86 -0.39 20.36
CA ASP A 21 2.69 -0.39 18.91
C ASP A 21 1.38 -1.10 18.53
N THR A 22 0.64 -0.51 17.58
CA THR A 22 -0.65 -1.06 17.11
C THR A 22 -0.77 -0.99 15.61
N VAL A 23 -1.50 -1.92 15.02
CA VAL A 23 -1.96 -1.85 13.63
C VAL A 23 -3.44 -2.18 13.56
N LEU A 24 -4.19 -1.45 12.72
CA LEU A 24 -5.61 -1.66 12.46
C LEU A 24 -5.81 -2.09 11.01
N VAL A 25 -6.44 -3.24 10.81
CA VAL A 25 -6.69 -3.82 9.48
C VAL A 25 -8.19 -3.97 9.27
N ALA A 26 -8.73 -3.34 8.24
CA ALA A 26 -10.11 -3.52 7.83
C ALA A 26 -10.26 -4.74 6.92
N MET A 27 -11.39 -5.46 7.06
CA MET A 27 -11.68 -6.59 6.18
C MET A 27 -12.07 -6.14 4.77
N GLN A 28 -12.63 -4.94 4.61
CA GLN A 28 -12.74 -4.34 3.28
C GLN A 28 -11.33 -4.07 2.74
N GLY A 29 -10.96 -4.74 1.65
CA GLY A 29 -9.69 -4.55 0.95
C GLY A 29 -8.46 -5.09 1.67
N ALA A 30 -8.60 -5.85 2.76
CA ALA A 30 -7.49 -6.16 3.68
C ALA A 30 -6.69 -4.89 4.05
N HIS A 31 -7.40 -3.76 4.15
CA HIS A 31 -6.83 -2.42 4.18
C HIS A 31 -6.21 -2.11 5.54
N VAL A 32 -4.91 -1.88 5.59
CA VAL A 32 -4.25 -1.38 6.80
C VAL A 32 -4.59 0.09 6.95
N LEU A 33 -5.42 0.42 7.93
CA LEU A 33 -5.95 1.78 8.14
C LEU A 33 -5.04 2.65 9.00
N SER A 34 -4.31 2.04 9.94
CA SER A 34 -3.50 2.75 10.94
C SER A 34 -2.33 1.88 11.36
N TRP A 35 -1.20 2.49 11.59
CA TRP A 35 -0.04 1.91 12.25
C TRP A 35 0.56 2.93 13.20
N VAL A 36 0.34 2.73 14.50
CA VAL A 36 0.95 3.56 15.56
C VAL A 36 2.20 2.87 16.04
N SER A 37 3.31 3.56 16.00
CA SER A 37 4.59 3.10 16.54
C SER A 37 5.32 4.22 17.25
N GLN A 38 5.84 3.94 18.45
CA GLN A 38 6.47 4.92 19.33
C GLN A 38 5.54 6.11 19.65
N GLY A 39 4.22 5.84 19.79
CA GLY A 39 3.21 6.83 20.12
C GLY A 39 2.79 7.77 18.98
N ARG A 40 3.30 7.56 17.75
CA ARG A 40 2.96 8.37 16.56
C ARG A 40 2.27 7.49 15.51
N GLU A 41 1.18 8.04 14.91
CA GLU A 41 0.57 7.47 13.72
C GLU A 41 1.54 7.63 12.54
N ARG A 42 1.79 6.53 11.83
CA ARG A 42 2.73 6.48 10.72
C ARG A 42 2.06 6.47 9.35
N LEU A 43 0.77 6.20 9.32
CA LEU A 43 0.00 6.17 8.09
C LEU A 43 -0.98 7.35 8.04
N TYR A 44 -1.04 8.01 6.90
CA TYR A 44 -2.08 9.00 6.67
C TYR A 44 -3.41 8.31 6.35
N LEU A 45 -4.48 8.74 6.98
CA LEU A 45 -5.84 8.30 6.68
C LEU A 45 -6.73 9.54 6.52
N SER A 46 -7.35 9.71 5.37
CA SER A 46 -8.18 10.87 5.12
C SER A 46 -9.40 10.90 6.03
N PRO A 47 -9.71 12.05 6.67
CA PRO A 47 -10.93 12.22 7.44
C PRO A 47 -12.19 12.29 6.57
N ASN A 48 -12.05 12.53 5.27
CA ASN A 48 -13.16 12.68 4.31
C ASN A 48 -13.58 11.37 3.64
N ASN A 49 -13.09 10.24 4.15
CA ASN A 49 -13.43 8.93 3.60
C ASN A 49 -14.94 8.63 3.68
N ARG A 50 -15.43 7.94 2.64
CA ARG A 50 -16.75 7.32 2.67
C ARG A 50 -16.65 5.92 3.25
N TRP A 51 -17.34 5.70 4.37
CA TRP A 51 -17.32 4.43 5.07
C TRP A 51 -18.55 3.58 4.72
N ASP A 52 -18.77 3.36 3.41
CA ASP A 52 -19.96 2.68 2.87
C ASP A 52 -19.73 1.17 2.61
N GLY A 53 -18.52 0.68 2.85
CA GLY A 53 -18.14 -0.71 2.59
C GLY A 53 -17.85 -1.03 1.12
N HIS A 54 -17.90 -0.06 0.22
CA HIS A 54 -17.76 -0.24 -1.23
C HIS A 54 -16.78 0.75 -1.88
N SER A 55 -16.78 1.99 -1.41
CA SER A 55 -15.85 3.02 -1.91
C SER A 55 -14.41 2.71 -1.51
N ALA A 56 -13.47 3.07 -2.38
CA ALA A 56 -12.06 3.00 -2.02
C ALA A 56 -11.76 3.95 -0.85
N ILE A 57 -10.98 3.48 0.11
CA ILE A 57 -10.53 4.26 1.27
C ILE A 57 -9.26 5.01 0.88
N ARG A 58 -9.24 6.34 1.12
CA ARG A 58 -8.09 7.21 0.91
C ARG A 58 -7.18 7.18 2.11
N GLY A 59 -5.93 6.75 1.93
CA GLY A 59 -4.96 6.64 3.02
C GLY A 59 -4.71 5.20 3.45
N GLY A 60 -3.94 5.00 4.52
CA GLY A 60 -3.51 3.67 4.93
C GLY A 60 -2.68 2.93 3.88
N VAL A 61 -2.94 1.64 3.69
CA VAL A 61 -2.29 0.84 2.65
C VAL A 61 -3.34 0.08 1.83
N PRO A 62 -3.93 0.68 0.79
CA PRO A 62 -4.76 -0.03 -0.16
C PRO A 62 -3.97 -1.08 -0.94
N VAL A 63 -4.56 -2.26 -1.14
CA VAL A 63 -4.02 -3.30 -2.03
C VAL A 63 -4.54 -3.05 -3.44
N CYS A 64 -3.66 -2.61 -4.35
CA CYS A 64 -3.98 -2.50 -5.77
C CYS A 64 -3.76 -3.86 -6.43
N PHE A 65 -4.85 -4.53 -6.82
CA PHE A 65 -4.83 -5.85 -7.45
C PHE A 65 -6.16 -6.13 -8.17
N PRO A 66 -6.19 -6.81 -9.31
CA PRO A 66 -5.04 -7.33 -10.08
C PRO A 66 -4.52 -6.35 -11.14
N GLN A 67 -4.79 -5.07 -11.00
CA GLN A 67 -4.37 -4.01 -11.92
C GLN A 67 -3.83 -2.81 -11.15
N PHE A 68 -2.73 -2.23 -11.62
CA PHE A 68 -2.24 -0.93 -11.17
C PHE A 68 -2.83 0.20 -12.00
N ASN A 69 -3.34 1.25 -11.33
CA ASN A 69 -3.93 2.43 -11.95
C ASN A 69 -4.98 2.08 -13.03
N GLN A 70 -5.04 2.80 -14.12
CA GLN A 70 -5.89 2.56 -15.30
C GLN A 70 -5.15 1.81 -16.41
N ARG A 71 -4.15 0.98 -16.06
CA ARG A 71 -3.31 0.24 -17.02
C ARG A 71 -3.90 -1.13 -17.35
N GLY A 72 -5.15 -1.15 -17.80
CA GLY A 72 -5.91 -2.33 -18.17
C GLY A 72 -7.39 -2.03 -18.27
N THR A 73 -8.22 -3.08 -18.34
CA THR A 73 -9.67 -2.99 -18.56
C THR A 73 -10.49 -2.92 -17.26
N LEU A 74 -9.86 -3.17 -16.12
CA LEU A 74 -10.51 -3.17 -14.82
C LEU A 74 -10.68 -1.73 -14.27
N PRO A 75 -11.52 -1.52 -13.25
CA PRO A 75 -11.55 -0.26 -12.53
C PRO A 75 -10.16 0.17 -12.05
N LYS A 76 -9.95 1.47 -11.88
CA LYS A 76 -8.67 2.03 -11.39
C LYS A 76 -8.17 1.28 -10.15
N HIS A 77 -6.96 0.73 -10.22
CA HIS A 77 -6.31 -0.09 -9.18
C HIS A 77 -6.96 -1.46 -8.91
N GLY A 78 -7.74 -1.98 -9.87
CA GLY A 78 -8.43 -3.27 -9.73
C GLY A 78 -9.58 -3.23 -8.73
N PHE A 79 -9.95 -4.39 -8.20
CA PHE A 79 -11.12 -4.55 -7.32
C PHE A 79 -10.77 -4.93 -5.87
N ALA A 80 -9.56 -5.42 -5.61
CA ALA A 80 -9.21 -6.03 -4.32
C ALA A 80 -9.46 -5.10 -3.12
N ARG A 81 -9.13 -3.81 -3.26
CA ARG A 81 -9.30 -2.80 -2.21
C ARG A 81 -10.77 -2.48 -1.87
N ASN A 82 -11.70 -2.86 -2.76
CA ASN A 82 -13.15 -2.62 -2.59
C ASN A 82 -13.91 -3.90 -2.22
N THR A 83 -13.22 -5.04 -2.19
CA THR A 83 -13.80 -6.37 -1.92
C THR A 83 -13.63 -6.73 -0.45
N LEU A 84 -14.56 -7.52 0.11
CA LEU A 84 -14.46 -8.05 1.46
C LEU A 84 -13.50 -9.24 1.48
N TRP A 85 -12.50 -9.19 2.35
CA TRP A 85 -11.54 -10.27 2.57
C TRP A 85 -11.89 -11.04 3.84
N GLN A 86 -11.40 -12.26 3.95
CA GLN A 86 -11.62 -13.13 5.10
C GLN A 86 -10.39 -13.12 6.01
N ALA A 87 -10.62 -12.79 7.30
CA ALA A 87 -9.56 -12.86 8.30
C ALA A 87 -9.28 -14.29 8.71
N GLY A 88 -8.00 -14.63 8.84
CA GLY A 88 -7.52 -15.79 9.58
C GLY A 88 -7.39 -15.50 11.09
N GLU A 89 -6.81 -16.44 11.79
CA GLU A 89 -6.48 -16.25 13.21
C GLU A 89 -5.25 -15.34 13.37
N VAL A 90 -5.24 -14.56 14.45
CA VAL A 90 -4.04 -13.81 14.83
C VAL A 90 -3.03 -14.75 15.47
N VAL A 91 -1.84 -14.77 14.93
CA VAL A 91 -0.74 -15.60 15.41
C VAL A 91 0.25 -14.75 16.19
N THR A 92 0.60 -15.24 17.39
CA THR A 92 1.68 -14.66 18.19
C THR A 92 2.99 -15.38 17.86
N THR A 93 4.02 -14.60 17.57
CA THR A 93 5.39 -15.08 17.34
C THR A 93 6.32 -14.61 18.47
N GLU A 94 7.57 -15.08 18.50
CA GLU A 94 8.56 -14.64 19.50
C GLU A 94 8.82 -13.12 19.46
N GLY A 95 8.70 -12.49 18.27
CA GLY A 95 8.98 -11.06 18.08
C GLY A 95 7.75 -10.17 17.90
N GLY A 96 6.53 -10.72 17.78
CA GLY A 96 5.37 -9.89 17.46
C GLY A 96 4.07 -10.65 17.21
N LEU A 97 3.23 -10.04 16.40
CA LEU A 97 1.92 -10.58 16.02
C LEU A 97 1.76 -10.51 14.50
N HIS A 98 1.02 -11.44 13.90
CA HIS A 98 0.54 -11.26 12.53
C HIS A 98 -0.89 -11.77 12.36
N ILE A 99 -1.55 -11.26 11.33
CA ILE A 99 -2.81 -11.75 10.80
C ILE A 99 -2.68 -11.97 9.31
N ASP A 100 -3.24 -13.06 8.82
CA ASP A 100 -3.41 -13.34 7.40
C ASP A 100 -4.85 -13.02 7.00
N VAL A 101 -5.02 -12.27 5.92
CA VAL A 101 -6.32 -11.89 5.37
C VAL A 101 -6.35 -12.34 3.92
N THR A 102 -7.41 -13.06 3.51
CA THR A 102 -7.43 -13.77 2.22
C THR A 102 -8.63 -13.36 1.37
N LEU A 103 -8.38 -13.14 0.08
CA LEU A 103 -9.38 -12.99 -0.97
C LEU A 103 -9.26 -14.17 -1.95
N ARG A 104 -10.38 -14.85 -2.21
CA ARG A 104 -10.45 -15.90 -3.23
C ARG A 104 -11.32 -15.47 -4.38
N ALA A 105 -11.00 -15.98 -5.56
CA ALA A 105 -11.89 -15.81 -6.72
C ALA A 105 -13.29 -16.36 -6.40
N ASP A 106 -14.30 -15.57 -6.69
CA ASP A 106 -15.71 -15.87 -6.56
C ASP A 106 -16.48 -15.47 -7.82
N ALA A 107 -17.79 -15.62 -7.83
CA ALA A 107 -18.60 -15.31 -9.02
C ALA A 107 -18.48 -13.83 -9.44
N ASP A 108 -18.37 -12.91 -8.50
CA ASP A 108 -18.31 -11.46 -8.77
C ASP A 108 -16.92 -11.07 -9.32
N THR A 109 -15.86 -11.56 -8.73
CA THR A 109 -14.48 -11.32 -9.19
C THR A 109 -14.22 -11.96 -10.55
N LEU A 110 -14.72 -13.19 -10.78
CA LEU A 110 -14.62 -13.89 -12.07
C LEU A 110 -15.40 -13.20 -13.19
N ALA A 111 -16.52 -12.55 -12.87
CA ALA A 111 -17.26 -11.76 -13.85
C ALA A 111 -16.50 -10.52 -14.34
N MET A 112 -15.65 -9.95 -13.48
CA MET A 112 -14.79 -8.80 -13.82
C MET A 112 -13.45 -9.24 -14.44
N TRP A 113 -12.85 -10.29 -13.90
CA TRP A 113 -11.55 -10.81 -14.28
C TRP A 113 -11.57 -12.34 -14.22
N PRO A 114 -11.69 -13.03 -15.39
CA PRO A 114 -11.92 -14.47 -15.45
C PRO A 114 -10.64 -15.29 -15.18
N GLN A 115 -10.06 -15.10 -14.00
CA GLN A 115 -8.86 -15.81 -13.52
C GLN A 115 -9.13 -16.35 -12.12
N HIS A 116 -8.82 -17.62 -11.89
CA HIS A 116 -8.91 -18.22 -10.57
C HIS A 116 -7.64 -17.93 -9.76
N PHE A 117 -7.81 -17.32 -8.60
CA PHE A 117 -6.71 -16.91 -7.74
C PHE A 117 -7.06 -17.04 -6.25
N GLU A 118 -6.02 -17.05 -5.43
CA GLU A 118 -6.09 -16.74 -4.01
C GLU A 118 -5.04 -15.66 -3.72
N ALA A 119 -5.46 -14.51 -3.21
CA ALA A 119 -4.59 -13.47 -2.72
C ALA A 119 -4.63 -13.44 -1.19
N GLN A 120 -3.46 -13.44 -0.54
CA GLN A 120 -3.32 -13.36 0.91
C GLN A 120 -2.44 -12.16 1.26
N LEU A 121 -2.95 -11.27 2.12
CA LEU A 121 -2.13 -10.24 2.76
C LEU A 121 -1.81 -10.67 4.19
N ARG A 122 -0.52 -10.84 4.49
CA ARG A 122 -0.03 -10.95 5.85
C ARG A 122 0.35 -9.58 6.36
N VAL A 123 -0.25 -9.19 7.48
CA VAL A 123 0.09 -7.97 8.23
C VAL A 123 0.81 -8.40 9.49
N ALA A 124 2.13 -8.14 9.56
CA ALA A 124 2.96 -8.51 10.69
C ALA A 124 3.47 -7.25 11.41
N LEU A 125 3.28 -7.23 12.73
CA LEU A 125 3.66 -6.14 13.63
C LEU A 125 4.72 -6.64 14.61
N THR A 126 5.87 -5.98 14.61
CA THR A 126 6.92 -6.13 15.62
C THR A 126 7.27 -4.75 16.19
N PRO A 127 8.00 -4.63 17.31
CA PRO A 127 8.36 -3.32 17.85
C PRO A 127 9.08 -2.44 16.83
N GLY A 128 8.50 -1.27 16.53
CA GLY A 128 9.04 -0.32 15.57
C GLY A 128 8.91 -0.74 14.10
N GLN A 129 8.24 -1.86 13.77
CA GLN A 129 8.21 -2.34 12.39
C GLN A 129 6.83 -2.87 11.98
N LEU A 130 6.43 -2.51 10.77
CA LEU A 130 5.29 -3.07 10.03
C LEU A 130 5.81 -3.76 8.77
N LEU A 131 5.47 -5.06 8.61
CA LEU A 131 5.75 -5.83 7.40
C LEU A 131 4.44 -6.28 6.76
N LEU A 132 4.25 -5.90 5.51
CA LEU A 132 3.12 -6.29 4.67
C LEU A 132 3.60 -7.25 3.60
N THR A 133 3.07 -8.46 3.55
CA THR A 133 3.43 -9.47 2.55
C THR A 133 2.19 -9.88 1.78
N LEU A 134 2.17 -9.56 0.49
CA LEU A 134 1.15 -10.03 -0.44
C LEU A 134 1.63 -11.30 -1.13
N THR A 135 0.87 -12.38 -0.99
CA THR A 135 1.06 -13.63 -1.72
C THR A 135 -0.11 -13.81 -2.68
N VAL A 136 0.18 -14.10 -3.94
CA VAL A 136 -0.83 -14.40 -4.96
C VAL A 136 -0.58 -15.81 -5.48
N HIS A 137 -1.56 -16.68 -5.29
CA HIS A 137 -1.56 -18.03 -5.86
C HIS A 137 -2.41 -18.06 -7.13
N ASN A 138 -1.83 -18.57 -8.19
CA ASN A 138 -2.57 -18.93 -9.39
C ASN A 138 -3.21 -20.31 -9.16
N THR A 139 -4.53 -20.33 -9.01
CA THR A 139 -5.26 -21.58 -8.79
C THR A 139 -5.83 -22.18 -10.08
N GLU A 140 -5.45 -21.59 -11.25
CA GLU A 140 -5.72 -22.17 -12.56
C GLU A 140 -4.90 -23.44 -12.81
N ALA A 141 -5.50 -24.37 -13.53
CA ALA A 141 -4.85 -25.67 -13.82
C ALA A 141 -3.90 -25.61 -15.04
N GLN A 142 -4.10 -24.68 -15.97
CA GLN A 142 -3.43 -24.70 -17.28
C GLN A 142 -3.04 -23.33 -17.82
N GLN A 143 -3.42 -22.24 -17.15
CA GLN A 143 -3.18 -20.87 -17.63
C GLN A 143 -2.32 -20.09 -16.65
N ASP A 144 -1.39 -19.29 -17.18
CA ASP A 144 -0.66 -18.33 -16.40
C ASP A 144 -1.58 -17.20 -15.96
N LEU A 145 -1.40 -16.73 -14.74
CA LEU A 145 -2.07 -15.55 -14.20
C LEU A 145 -1.15 -14.35 -14.39
N LEU A 146 -1.68 -13.30 -15.01
CA LEU A 146 -0.95 -12.05 -15.25
C LEU A 146 -1.60 -10.92 -14.45
N PHE A 147 -0.82 -10.19 -13.65
CA PHE A 147 -1.34 -9.05 -12.91
C PHE A 147 -0.30 -7.93 -12.76
N THR A 148 -0.78 -6.71 -12.56
CA THR A 148 -0.02 -5.59 -12.02
C THR A 148 -0.62 -5.18 -10.69
N GLY A 149 0.12 -4.48 -9.84
CA GLY A 149 -0.42 -4.12 -8.53
C GLY A 149 0.52 -3.29 -7.69
N ALA A 150 0.06 -2.97 -6.48
CA ALA A 150 0.87 -2.26 -5.49
C ALA A 150 0.35 -2.44 -4.07
N LEU A 151 1.25 -2.27 -3.10
CA LEU A 151 0.94 -1.85 -1.75
C LEU A 151 1.04 -0.31 -1.74
N HIS A 152 -0.13 0.36 -1.82
CA HIS A 152 -0.22 1.80 -2.07
C HIS A 152 -0.15 2.58 -0.75
N THR A 153 1.03 2.57 -0.13
CA THR A 153 1.25 3.07 1.22
C THR A 153 1.24 4.59 1.30
N TYR A 154 0.31 5.13 2.08
CA TYR A 154 0.22 6.55 2.44
C TYR A 154 0.92 6.77 3.77
N LEU A 155 2.09 7.37 3.77
CA LEU A 155 2.83 7.74 4.97
C LEU A 155 2.31 9.07 5.51
N ALA A 156 2.14 9.17 6.83
CA ALA A 156 1.84 10.42 7.50
C ALA A 156 3.11 11.24 7.65
N VAL A 157 3.06 12.51 7.26
CA VAL A 157 4.12 13.49 7.47
C VAL A 157 3.55 14.72 8.18
N ASP A 158 4.37 15.42 8.94
CA ASP A 158 3.96 16.63 9.64
C ASP A 158 3.76 17.77 8.64
N ASP A 159 4.68 17.92 7.68
CA ASP A 159 4.64 18.92 6.62
C ASP A 159 5.42 18.40 5.40
N ILE A 160 4.76 18.30 4.24
CA ILE A 160 5.36 17.80 3.01
C ILE A 160 6.53 18.67 2.55
N ASP A 161 6.47 19.99 2.77
CA ASP A 161 7.52 20.94 2.38
C ASP A 161 8.81 20.77 3.21
N LEU A 162 8.70 20.12 4.38
CA LEU A 162 9.82 19.85 5.29
C LEU A 162 10.23 18.36 5.27
N THR A 163 9.61 17.58 4.39
CA THR A 163 9.83 16.13 4.28
C THR A 163 10.92 15.84 3.26
N ASP A 164 11.89 14.99 3.62
CA ASP A 164 12.97 14.53 2.74
C ASP A 164 12.87 13.02 2.51
N LEU A 165 12.71 12.61 1.25
CA LEU A 165 12.74 11.21 0.83
C LEU A 165 14.05 10.91 0.09
N GLN A 166 14.93 10.16 0.72
CA GLN A 166 16.25 9.81 0.21
C GLN A 166 16.27 8.41 -0.42
N GLY A 167 17.17 8.20 -1.39
CA GLY A 167 17.44 6.92 -2.04
C GLY A 167 16.94 6.82 -3.47
N LEU A 168 16.22 7.83 -3.98
CA LEU A 168 15.72 7.89 -5.36
C LEU A 168 16.38 8.99 -6.22
N GLY A 169 17.11 9.92 -5.61
CA GLY A 169 17.80 10.98 -6.35
C GLY A 169 18.76 10.43 -7.40
N LEU A 170 18.83 11.09 -8.56
CA LEU A 170 19.65 10.73 -9.73
C LEU A 170 19.33 9.37 -10.34
N ARG A 171 18.17 8.78 -10.03
CA ARG A 171 17.72 7.52 -10.64
C ARG A 171 16.85 7.78 -11.87
N PRO A 172 16.79 6.83 -12.82
CA PRO A 172 15.80 6.88 -13.88
C PRO A 172 14.39 6.92 -13.30
N GLU A 173 13.55 7.77 -13.86
CA GLU A 173 12.16 7.93 -13.46
C GLU A 173 11.24 8.07 -14.67
N TRP A 174 9.99 7.72 -14.50
CA TRP A 174 8.88 8.13 -15.33
C TRP A 174 8.02 9.13 -14.56
N ASP A 175 7.97 10.38 -15.06
CA ASP A 175 7.02 11.38 -14.62
C ASP A 175 5.64 11.05 -15.20
N ALA A 176 4.74 10.52 -14.37
CA ALA A 176 3.41 10.13 -14.82
C ALA A 176 2.47 11.34 -15.00
N VAL A 177 2.81 12.51 -14.47
CA VAL A 177 2.05 13.76 -14.67
C VAL A 177 2.33 14.34 -16.05
N ALA A 178 3.60 14.44 -16.40
CA ALA A 178 4.05 14.97 -17.70
C ALA A 178 4.13 13.92 -18.80
N ASP A 179 4.03 12.63 -18.45
CA ASP A 179 4.26 11.47 -19.33
C ASP A 179 5.66 11.49 -20.00
N VAL A 180 6.69 11.74 -19.20
CA VAL A 180 8.08 11.86 -19.67
C VAL A 180 9.00 10.95 -18.86
N HIS A 181 9.87 10.22 -19.57
CA HIS A 181 10.98 9.49 -18.93
C HIS A 181 12.19 10.39 -18.80
N GLY A 182 12.83 10.35 -17.64
CA GLY A 182 13.96 11.20 -17.30
C GLY A 182 14.86 10.60 -16.21
N VAL A 183 15.54 11.50 -15.55
CA VAL A 183 16.38 11.20 -14.38
C VAL A 183 15.95 12.17 -13.28
N ALA A 184 15.67 11.65 -12.10
CA ALA A 184 15.29 12.45 -10.94
C ALA A 184 16.39 13.48 -10.57
N ASP A 185 15.97 14.58 -9.99
CA ASP A 185 16.89 15.52 -9.35
C ASP A 185 17.64 14.82 -8.20
N ALA A 186 18.75 15.44 -7.75
CA ALA A 186 19.54 14.90 -6.64
C ALA A 186 18.75 14.84 -5.32
N ALA A 187 17.81 15.78 -5.12
CA ALA A 187 16.83 15.80 -4.04
C ALA A 187 15.43 15.89 -4.63
N LEU A 188 14.45 15.22 -4.01
CA LEU A 188 13.06 15.28 -4.45
C LEU A 188 12.36 16.45 -3.76
N TYR A 189 11.59 17.24 -4.54
CA TYR A 189 10.79 18.35 -4.06
C TYR A 189 9.33 18.14 -4.42
N PHE A 190 8.41 18.39 -3.49
CA PHE A 190 6.98 18.13 -3.61
C PHE A 190 6.16 19.43 -3.73
N ASP A 191 6.56 20.32 -4.67
CA ASP A 191 6.00 21.66 -4.85
C ASP A 191 4.71 21.69 -5.72
N GLY A 192 4.22 20.54 -6.15
CA GLY A 192 3.01 20.38 -6.96
C GLY A 192 2.53 18.93 -6.96
N GLU A 193 1.72 18.53 -7.98
CA GLU A 193 1.41 17.11 -8.17
C GLU A 193 2.71 16.37 -8.51
N PHE A 194 3.10 15.45 -7.66
CA PHE A 194 4.25 14.57 -7.82
C PHE A 194 3.76 13.15 -8.00
N ASP A 195 3.94 12.58 -9.20
CA ASP A 195 3.58 11.18 -9.51
C ASP A 195 4.74 10.60 -10.32
N ARG A 196 5.61 9.84 -9.66
CA ARG A 196 6.85 9.33 -10.24
C ARG A 196 6.98 7.84 -10.00
N VAL A 197 7.41 7.14 -11.04
CA VAL A 197 7.71 5.71 -11.00
C VAL A 197 9.21 5.51 -11.21
N TYR A 198 9.82 4.82 -10.27
CA TYR A 198 11.25 4.47 -10.26
C TYR A 198 11.42 2.96 -10.35
N ASP A 199 12.50 2.48 -10.94
CA ASP A 199 12.92 1.10 -10.71
C ASP A 199 13.19 0.88 -9.22
N ALA A 200 12.83 -0.31 -8.71
CA ALA A 200 12.97 -0.64 -7.29
C ALA A 200 14.36 -0.34 -6.76
N ALA A 201 14.44 0.38 -5.67
CA ALA A 201 15.73 0.74 -5.08
C ALA A 201 16.40 -0.49 -4.46
N PRO A 202 17.72 -0.70 -4.68
CA PRO A 202 18.46 -1.83 -4.11
C PRO A 202 18.74 -1.65 -2.61
N GLN A 203 18.53 -0.45 -2.07
CA GLN A 203 18.74 -0.08 -0.68
C GLN A 203 17.45 0.50 -0.09
N PRO A 204 17.28 0.48 1.23
CA PRO A 204 16.15 1.14 1.86
C PRO A 204 16.04 2.61 1.45
N LEU A 205 14.81 3.06 1.20
CA LEU A 205 14.52 4.49 1.14
C LEU A 205 14.43 5.02 2.57
N THR A 206 14.85 6.26 2.77
CA THR A 206 14.77 6.93 4.07
C THR A 206 13.86 8.12 3.97
N LEU A 207 12.76 8.11 4.72
CA LEU A 207 11.89 9.26 4.88
C LEU A 207 12.25 9.97 6.18
N GLN A 208 12.65 11.23 6.08
CA GLN A 208 12.88 12.11 7.22
C GLN A 208 11.75 13.14 7.29
N ASP A 209 11.13 13.24 8.47
CA ASP A 209 10.05 14.15 8.75
C ASP A 209 10.24 14.71 10.16
N GLY A 210 10.80 15.92 10.25
CA GLY A 210 11.24 16.52 11.49
C GLY A 210 12.30 15.65 12.19
N SER A 211 12.00 15.20 13.41
CA SER A 211 12.89 14.32 14.18
C SER A 211 12.61 12.82 13.95
N SER A 212 11.66 12.48 13.09
CA SER A 212 11.27 11.11 12.81
C SER A 212 11.96 10.59 11.55
N THR A 213 12.50 9.38 11.64
CA THR A 213 13.08 8.69 10.49
C THR A 213 12.36 7.37 10.27
N LEU A 214 11.95 7.11 9.03
CA LEU A 214 11.33 5.86 8.61
C LEU A 214 12.14 5.24 7.49
N GLN A 215 12.55 3.98 7.66
CA GLN A 215 13.14 3.17 6.60
C GLN A 215 12.03 2.43 5.85
N ILE A 216 12.07 2.47 4.53
CA ILE A 216 11.09 1.86 3.63
C ILE A 216 11.81 0.90 2.71
N GLU A 217 11.45 -0.38 2.78
CA GLU A 217 12.04 -1.45 1.98
C GLU A 217 10.96 -2.22 1.26
N GLN A 218 11.31 -2.78 0.13
CA GLN A 218 10.43 -3.69 -0.62
C GLN A 218 11.20 -4.90 -1.13
N SER A 219 10.47 -6.01 -1.36
CA SER A 219 11.07 -7.19 -1.97
C SER A 219 11.50 -6.93 -3.41
N PRO A 220 12.54 -7.60 -3.90
CA PRO A 220 12.95 -7.51 -5.32
C PRO A 220 11.90 -8.02 -6.31
N SER A 221 10.85 -8.70 -5.84
CA SER A 221 9.73 -9.17 -6.65
C SER A 221 8.79 -8.04 -7.09
N TRP A 222 8.81 -6.88 -6.41
CA TRP A 222 8.25 -5.64 -6.89
C TRP A 222 9.26 -4.93 -7.79
N GLY A 223 8.91 -4.69 -9.05
CA GLY A 223 9.83 -4.10 -10.02
C GLY A 223 10.01 -2.59 -9.86
N GLN A 224 9.05 -1.89 -9.28
CA GLN A 224 9.04 -0.42 -9.18
C GLN A 224 8.72 0.05 -7.78
N SER A 225 9.16 1.29 -7.50
CA SER A 225 8.67 2.13 -6.40
C SER A 225 7.90 3.30 -7.00
N VAL A 226 6.71 3.60 -6.46
CA VAL A 226 5.94 4.78 -6.87
C VAL A 226 5.93 5.79 -5.73
N VAL A 227 6.21 7.04 -6.06
CA VAL A 227 6.12 8.17 -5.12
C VAL A 227 5.05 9.11 -5.62
N TRP A 228 4.05 9.39 -4.77
CA TRP A 228 2.93 10.24 -5.13
C TRP A 228 2.54 11.21 -4.02
N ASN A 229 2.37 12.47 -4.41
CA ASN A 229 1.68 13.49 -3.64
C ASN A 229 0.76 14.27 -4.61
N PRO A 230 -0.52 14.52 -4.27
CA PRO A 230 -1.41 15.21 -5.19
C PRO A 230 -1.06 16.68 -5.40
N GLY A 231 -0.28 17.31 -4.52
CA GLY A 231 -0.13 18.77 -4.49
C GLY A 231 -1.45 19.48 -4.19
N ALA A 232 -1.41 20.78 -4.02
CA ALA A 232 -2.58 21.57 -3.62
C ALA A 232 -3.71 21.57 -4.67
N GLU A 233 -3.37 21.76 -5.94
CA GLU A 233 -4.37 21.88 -7.01
C GLU A 233 -5.16 20.58 -7.21
N LYS A 234 -4.47 19.47 -7.34
CA LYS A 234 -5.11 18.16 -7.50
C LYS A 234 -5.88 17.75 -6.24
N CYS A 235 -5.30 17.96 -5.05
CA CYS A 235 -5.92 17.66 -3.78
C CYS A 235 -7.30 18.33 -3.64
N ALA A 236 -7.42 19.59 -4.02
CA ALA A 236 -8.66 20.35 -3.99
C ALA A 236 -9.77 19.75 -4.89
N THR A 237 -9.43 18.88 -5.84
CA THR A 237 -10.41 18.19 -6.72
C THR A 237 -10.81 16.80 -6.18
N LEU A 238 -10.16 16.30 -5.14
CA LEU A 238 -10.41 14.98 -4.58
C LEU A 238 -11.51 15.05 -3.48
N PRO A 239 -12.71 14.50 -3.72
CA PRO A 239 -13.82 14.62 -2.77
C PRO A 239 -13.61 13.83 -1.47
N ASP A 240 -12.71 12.86 -1.52
CA ASP A 240 -12.35 11.97 -0.43
C ASP A 240 -11.10 12.43 0.35
N MET A 241 -10.65 13.67 0.14
CA MET A 241 -9.47 14.26 0.80
C MET A 241 -9.75 15.71 1.19
N PRO A 242 -9.35 16.20 2.38
CA PRO A 242 -9.41 17.62 2.71
C PRO A 242 -8.46 18.41 1.81
N ALA A 243 -8.76 19.67 1.55
CA ALA A 243 -8.01 20.51 0.61
C ALA A 243 -6.51 20.69 0.99
N ASP A 244 -6.19 20.58 2.27
CA ASP A 244 -4.84 20.63 2.84
C ASP A 244 -4.24 19.23 3.07
N GLY A 245 -4.96 18.16 2.74
CA GLY A 245 -4.52 16.79 3.00
C GLY A 245 -3.20 16.43 2.31
N PHE A 246 -2.88 17.07 1.19
CA PHE A 246 -1.59 16.89 0.50
C PHE A 246 -0.39 17.26 1.39
N ALA A 247 -0.55 18.25 2.28
CA ALA A 247 0.52 18.69 3.15
C ALA A 247 0.94 17.66 4.20
N HIS A 248 0.08 16.66 4.47
CA HIS A 248 0.24 15.73 5.57
C HIS A 248 0.44 14.28 5.12
N MET A 249 0.75 14.05 3.85
CA MET A 249 0.95 12.70 3.34
C MET A 249 2.01 12.62 2.25
N LEU A 250 2.64 11.46 2.17
CA LEU A 250 3.45 11.05 1.02
C LEU A 250 3.19 9.58 0.73
N CYS A 251 2.82 9.23 -0.51
CA CYS A 251 2.79 7.84 -0.91
C CYS A 251 4.18 7.36 -1.30
N VAL A 252 4.57 6.21 -0.75
CA VAL A 252 5.75 5.46 -1.19
C VAL A 252 5.31 4.00 -1.33
N GLU A 253 5.16 3.57 -2.57
CA GLU A 253 4.49 2.32 -2.90
C GLU A 253 5.49 1.26 -3.35
N ALA A 254 5.31 0.02 -2.90
CA ALA A 254 5.93 -1.14 -3.53
C ALA A 254 5.01 -1.59 -4.68
N ALA A 255 5.47 -1.51 -5.92
CA ALA A 255 4.60 -1.62 -7.09
C ALA A 255 5.18 -2.46 -8.23
N GLN A 256 4.28 -3.00 -9.04
CA GLN A 256 4.54 -3.51 -10.37
C GLN A 256 3.66 -2.75 -11.36
N VAL A 257 4.26 -1.87 -12.15
CA VAL A 257 3.55 -0.87 -12.96
C VAL A 257 3.55 -1.19 -14.43
N PHE A 258 4.71 -1.53 -15.00
CA PHE A 258 4.89 -1.64 -16.44
C PHE A 258 4.60 -3.06 -16.94
N GLU A 259 5.47 -4.00 -16.65
CA GLU A 259 5.35 -5.37 -17.11
C GLU A 259 4.56 -6.20 -16.10
N PRO A 260 3.50 -6.92 -16.53
CA PRO A 260 2.75 -7.77 -15.60
C PRO A 260 3.62 -8.87 -14.97
N ILE A 261 3.37 -9.15 -13.71
CA ILE A 261 3.87 -10.36 -13.05
C ILE A 261 3.17 -11.56 -13.66
N SER A 262 3.92 -12.56 -14.10
CA SER A 262 3.40 -13.84 -14.58
C SER A 262 3.58 -14.93 -13.53
N ILE A 263 2.47 -15.58 -13.17
CA ILE A 263 2.47 -16.72 -12.24
C ILE A 263 2.03 -17.95 -13.01
N PRO A 264 2.89 -18.96 -13.19
CA PRO A 264 2.50 -20.19 -13.86
C PRO A 264 1.31 -20.89 -13.20
N ALA A 265 0.58 -21.72 -13.96
CA ALA A 265 -0.51 -22.54 -13.44
C ALA A 265 -0.09 -23.31 -12.17
N GLY A 266 -0.87 -23.20 -11.10
CA GLY A 266 -0.59 -23.79 -9.78
C GLY A 266 0.59 -23.16 -9.03
N GLY A 267 1.23 -22.13 -9.59
CA GLY A 267 2.34 -21.40 -8.97
C GLY A 267 1.87 -20.30 -8.00
N HIS A 268 2.83 -19.61 -7.41
CA HIS A 268 2.58 -18.43 -6.58
C HIS A 268 3.67 -17.38 -6.74
N TRP A 269 3.33 -16.16 -6.36
CA TRP A 269 4.22 -15.02 -6.27
C TRP A 269 4.12 -14.40 -4.88
N VAL A 270 5.21 -13.82 -4.40
CA VAL A 270 5.29 -13.16 -3.10
C VAL A 270 5.98 -11.81 -3.25
N GLY A 271 5.33 -10.75 -2.79
CA GLY A 271 5.90 -9.42 -2.66
C GLY A 271 5.64 -8.82 -1.30
N TRP A 272 6.60 -8.05 -0.77
CA TRP A 272 6.46 -7.43 0.54
C TRP A 272 6.95 -5.97 0.54
N GLN A 273 6.42 -5.20 1.48
CA GLN A 273 6.94 -3.90 1.88
C GLN A 273 7.14 -3.89 3.39
N ARG A 274 8.24 -3.33 3.84
CA ARG A 274 8.62 -3.20 5.25
C ARG A 274 8.87 -1.74 5.60
N LEU A 275 8.24 -1.30 6.67
CA LEU A 275 8.40 0.01 7.25
C LEU A 275 9.04 -0.15 8.62
N THR A 276 10.15 0.56 8.89
CA THR A 276 10.87 0.46 10.16
C THR A 276 11.16 1.86 10.69
N VAL A 277 10.70 2.13 11.92
CA VAL A 277 11.00 3.37 12.65
C VAL A 277 12.38 3.27 13.27
N SER A 278 13.23 4.26 13.05
CA SER A 278 14.59 4.34 13.59
C SER A 278 14.78 5.54 14.52
#